data_2560c3cea72a50a4953aa5cea5cb183d
#
_entry.id   2560c3cea72a50a4953aa5cea5cb183d
#
_cell.length_a   1.000
_cell.length_b   1.000
_cell.length_c   1.000
_cell.angle_alpha   90.00
_cell.angle_beta   90.00
_cell.angle_gamma   90.00
#
_symmetry.space_group_name_H-M   'P 1'
#
loop_
_entity.id
_entity.type
_entity.pdbx_description
1 polymer ?
#
loop_
_entity_poly.entity_id
_entity_poly.type
_entity_poly.pdbx_seq_one_letter_code
_entity_poly.pdbx_strand_id
1 'polypeptide(L)'
;MVERKVVSRIGIPLAFCLFFLGCQTYLTAKEKTNDAEIIVADGGSPTPKLIAQLQRSPHVTPQSTYNRAFKLIKDQYYDQTFSGQDWNRWERRYNGKLKTSDESHKAIETMLASLGDPYTRFLDVDAFKDEKDQIEAHLYGVGMQLGMSPDHKVVVIAPIQDTPAYKAGMQPGDEITEVNHKIIKGQSLDQVVKQIRGPINTTVAITFLRKGPKKDEVSRKEVNLKRAEIPIQAVVTQEILPGNIGYIRLDSFISNKAEKEMKDALQKLDKADGLILDLRNNPGGLLTNAIEIAKMFLNRGIIVSTIDADKYKQSQLQTGEAFYTKPLVVIINHGSASASEILSGALRDNGRAELVGEKSFGKGLVQAINRLDDESGINVTIARYLTPNDTDIHKTGIIPDYKVELKAEDYENNRGPWWVDLKMSNFKRSAADNNDLQLKKAKIGRASCRERV
;
A
#
# COMPACT_ATOMS: atom_id res chain seq x y z
N MET A 1 -1.78 -34.68 58.28
CA MET A 1 -3.13 -35.13 57.96
C MET A 1 -3.78 -34.09 57.04
N VAL A 2 -3.96 -34.54 55.81
CA VAL A 2 -4.85 -34.05 54.76
C VAL A 2 -4.65 -32.65 54.16
N GLU A 3 -4.09 -32.72 52.97
CA GLU A 3 -4.09 -31.74 51.87
C GLU A 3 -5.48 -31.17 51.55
N ARG A 4 -5.49 -29.95 51.04
CA ARG A 4 -6.33 -29.57 49.87
C ARG A 4 -5.64 -28.51 49.00
N LYS A 5 -5.25 -28.96 47.81
CA LYS A 5 -4.90 -28.13 46.68
C LYS A 5 -6.08 -27.25 46.26
N VAL A 6 -5.87 -25.98 46.13
CA VAL A 6 -6.73 -25.09 45.33
C VAL A 6 -5.95 -24.70 44.08
N VAL A 7 -6.33 -25.29 42.97
CA VAL A 7 -5.90 -24.93 41.64
C VAL A 7 -6.83 -23.82 41.17
N SER A 8 -6.38 -22.56 41.21
CA SER A 8 -7.06 -21.49 40.49
C SER A 8 -6.59 -21.50 39.03
N ARG A 9 -7.47 -21.97 38.17
CA ARG A 9 -7.35 -21.77 36.73
C ARG A 9 -7.65 -20.30 36.42
N ILE A 10 -6.64 -19.50 36.18
CA ILE A 10 -6.79 -18.24 35.49
C ILE A 10 -6.74 -18.58 34.01
N GLY A 11 -7.90 -18.68 33.40
CA GLY A 11 -8.06 -18.71 31.94
C GLY A 11 -7.78 -17.32 31.39
N ILE A 12 -6.57 -17.10 30.88
CA ILE A 12 -6.26 -15.96 30.04
C ILE A 12 -6.89 -16.27 28.68
N PRO A 13 -7.78 -15.43 28.15
CA PRO A 13 -8.28 -15.65 26.79
C PRO A 13 -7.14 -15.42 25.79
N LEU A 14 -6.75 -16.49 25.12
CA LEU A 14 -5.73 -16.57 24.09
C LEU A 14 -6.15 -15.85 22.77
N ALA A 15 -7.11 -14.94 22.83
CA ALA A 15 -7.66 -14.24 21.67
C ALA A 15 -6.90 -12.96 21.29
N PHE A 16 -5.98 -12.48 22.14
CA PHE A 16 -5.40 -11.15 21.96
C PHE A 16 -3.99 -11.12 21.35
N CYS A 17 -3.29 -12.23 21.26
CA CYS A 17 -1.94 -12.29 20.66
C CYS A 17 -1.91 -12.49 19.14
N LEU A 18 -3.04 -12.67 18.48
CA LEU A 18 -3.10 -12.91 17.02
C LEU A 18 -3.36 -11.66 16.19
N PHE A 19 -3.63 -10.51 16.80
CA PHE A 19 -4.00 -9.30 16.08
C PHE A 19 -2.82 -8.51 15.47
N PHE A 20 -1.58 -8.77 15.88
CA PHE A 20 -0.40 -8.07 15.38
C PHE A 20 0.54 -8.87 14.48
N LEU A 21 0.39 -10.18 14.44
CA LEU A 21 1.06 -11.02 13.44
C LEU A 21 0.26 -11.11 12.13
N GLY A 22 -0.91 -10.48 12.10
CA GLY A 22 -1.94 -10.69 11.09
C GLY A 22 -1.89 -9.80 9.86
N CYS A 23 -0.86 -9.04 9.61
CA CYS A 23 -0.71 -8.36 8.32
C CYS A 23 0.09 -9.14 7.29
N GLN A 24 0.68 -10.27 7.65
CA GLN A 24 1.29 -11.20 6.69
C GLN A 24 0.44 -12.44 6.41
N THR A 25 -0.51 -12.71 7.26
CA THR A 25 -1.54 -13.67 6.91
C THR A 25 -2.73 -12.84 6.46
N TYR A 26 -3.24 -13.10 5.26
CA TYR A 26 -4.67 -13.04 5.12
C TYR A 26 -5.21 -13.55 6.43
N LEU A 27 -5.74 -12.67 7.27
CA LEU A 27 -6.63 -13.09 8.29
C LEU A 27 -7.87 -13.64 7.56
N THR A 28 -7.74 -14.85 7.01
CA THR A 28 -8.76 -15.78 7.35
C THR A 28 -8.73 -15.76 8.86
N ALA A 29 -9.49 -14.86 9.52
CA ALA A 29 -10.05 -15.20 10.77
C ALA A 29 -10.67 -16.58 10.50
N LYS A 30 -9.97 -17.66 10.87
CA LYS A 30 -10.69 -18.84 11.29
C LYS A 30 -11.51 -18.27 12.44
N GLU A 31 -12.72 -17.79 12.11
CA GLU A 31 -13.77 -17.89 13.07
C GLU A 31 -13.61 -19.30 13.58
N LYS A 32 -13.32 -19.45 14.87
CA LYS A 32 -13.80 -20.62 15.55
C LYS A 32 -15.32 -20.50 15.43
N THR A 33 -15.84 -20.85 14.26
CA THR A 33 -17.11 -21.51 14.22
C THR A 33 -16.97 -22.58 15.27
N ASN A 34 -18.00 -22.80 16.06
CA ASN A 34 -18.15 -23.97 16.91
C ASN A 34 -18.20 -25.22 16.01
N ASP A 35 -17.21 -25.42 15.18
CA ASP A 35 -16.80 -26.70 14.63
C ASP A 35 -16.09 -27.38 15.79
N ALA A 36 -16.91 -27.95 16.68
CA ALA A 36 -16.47 -28.99 17.56
C ALA A 36 -15.59 -29.89 16.70
N GLU A 37 -14.30 -30.06 17.06
CA GLU A 37 -13.55 -31.23 16.66
C GLU A 37 -14.40 -32.42 17.11
N ILE A 38 -15.12 -33.03 16.16
CA ILE A 38 -15.76 -34.30 16.39
C ILE A 38 -14.59 -35.28 16.39
N ILE A 39 -14.02 -35.48 17.57
CA ILE A 39 -13.15 -36.61 17.83
C ILE A 39 -14.10 -37.83 17.75
N VAL A 40 -14.08 -38.49 16.61
CA VAL A 40 -14.72 -39.79 16.46
C VAL A 40 -13.90 -40.77 17.31
N ALA A 41 -14.38 -41.08 18.49
CA ALA A 41 -13.73 -41.96 19.49
C ALA A 41 -13.74 -43.44 19.11
N ASP A 42 -14.28 -43.82 17.96
CA ASP A 42 -14.24 -45.18 17.44
C ASP A 42 -13.97 -45.16 15.94
N GLY A 43 -13.02 -45.93 15.45
CA GLY A 43 -12.48 -46.01 14.10
C GLY A 43 -13.47 -46.31 12.95
N GLY A 44 -14.66 -45.78 13.01
CA GLY A 44 -15.68 -45.84 11.98
C GLY A 44 -15.53 -44.72 10.95
N SER A 45 -15.45 -45.07 9.69
CA SER A 45 -15.47 -44.07 8.57
C SER A 45 -16.74 -43.21 8.69
N PRO A 46 -16.64 -41.87 8.52
CA PRO A 46 -17.79 -40.98 8.58
C PRO A 46 -18.85 -41.37 7.55
N THR A 47 -20.13 -41.39 7.94
CA THR A 47 -21.22 -41.75 7.03
C THR A 47 -21.34 -40.74 5.89
N PRO A 48 -21.81 -41.15 4.68
CA PRO A 48 -22.01 -40.23 3.54
C PRO A 48 -22.87 -39.01 3.88
N LYS A 49 -23.78 -39.14 4.84
CA LYS A 49 -24.65 -38.07 5.32
C LYS A 49 -23.88 -37.01 6.15
N LEU A 50 -22.88 -37.45 6.92
CA LEU A 50 -22.01 -36.59 7.72
C LEU A 50 -21.02 -35.86 6.79
N ILE A 51 -20.48 -36.58 5.79
CA ILE A 51 -19.62 -35.98 4.75
C ILE A 51 -20.38 -34.91 3.94
N ALA A 52 -21.65 -35.18 3.57
CA ALA A 52 -22.51 -34.24 2.87
C ALA A 52 -22.90 -33.01 3.73
N GLN A 53 -22.94 -33.13 5.06
CA GLN A 53 -23.14 -32.02 5.99
C GLN A 53 -21.86 -31.17 6.16
N LEU A 54 -20.70 -31.82 6.21
CA LEU A 54 -19.40 -31.13 6.29
C LEU A 54 -18.99 -30.44 4.99
N GLN A 55 -19.53 -30.90 3.84
CA GLN A 55 -19.32 -30.30 2.52
C GLN A 55 -20.29 -29.16 2.17
N ARG A 56 -21.28 -28.88 3.01
CA ARG A 56 -22.13 -27.71 2.83
C ARG A 56 -21.36 -26.48 3.30
N SER A 57 -20.59 -25.88 2.38
CA SER A 57 -20.24 -24.48 2.52
C SER A 57 -21.50 -23.68 2.85
N PRO A 58 -21.51 -22.77 3.81
CA PRO A 58 -22.68 -21.95 4.07
C PRO A 58 -23.13 -21.35 2.75
N HIS A 59 -24.43 -21.48 2.44
CA HIS A 59 -24.98 -20.92 1.21
C HIS A 59 -24.75 -19.42 1.21
N VAL A 60 -23.77 -18.96 0.41
CA VAL A 60 -23.52 -17.54 0.21
C VAL A 60 -24.76 -16.94 -0.46
N THR A 61 -25.39 -16.02 0.22
CA THR A 61 -26.55 -15.29 -0.29
C THR A 61 -26.24 -13.79 -0.32
N PRO A 62 -26.89 -13.00 -1.18
CA PRO A 62 -26.74 -11.54 -1.16
C PRO A 62 -26.99 -10.94 0.23
N GLN A 63 -27.95 -11.50 0.97
CA GLN A 63 -28.24 -11.05 2.33
C GLN A 63 -27.12 -11.41 3.32
N SER A 64 -26.48 -12.59 3.20
CA SER A 64 -25.37 -12.96 4.10
C SER A 64 -24.14 -12.07 3.88
N THR A 65 -23.82 -11.76 2.63
CA THR A 65 -22.72 -10.82 2.30
C THR A 65 -22.95 -9.44 2.93
N TYR A 66 -24.16 -8.89 2.79
CA TYR A 66 -24.51 -7.63 3.45
C TYR A 66 -24.40 -7.71 4.98
N ASN A 67 -24.96 -8.76 5.58
CA ASN A 67 -24.95 -8.95 7.04
C ASN A 67 -23.51 -9.07 7.56
N ARG A 68 -22.63 -9.73 6.82
CA ARG A 68 -21.21 -9.84 7.14
C ARG A 68 -20.53 -8.46 7.11
N ALA A 69 -20.76 -7.67 6.05
CA ALA A 69 -20.23 -6.30 5.94
C ALA A 69 -20.74 -5.41 7.07
N PHE A 70 -22.06 -5.45 7.36
CA PHE A 70 -22.67 -4.71 8.48
C PHE A 70 -21.98 -5.06 9.82
N LYS A 71 -21.80 -6.36 10.08
CA LYS A 71 -21.17 -6.84 11.32
C LYS A 71 -19.71 -6.40 11.42
N LEU A 72 -18.93 -6.50 10.33
CA LEU A 72 -17.53 -6.04 10.31
C LEU A 72 -17.41 -4.57 10.70
N ILE A 73 -18.26 -3.71 10.16
CA ILE A 73 -18.25 -2.30 10.53
C ILE A 73 -18.66 -2.10 11.99
N LYS A 74 -19.73 -2.78 12.43
CA LYS A 74 -20.20 -2.67 13.81
C LYS A 74 -19.14 -3.06 14.84
N ASP A 75 -18.36 -4.10 14.52
CA ASP A 75 -17.38 -4.66 15.45
C ASP A 75 -16.00 -4.00 15.37
N GLN A 76 -15.61 -3.47 14.20
CA GLN A 76 -14.23 -3.06 13.95
C GLN A 76 -14.05 -1.55 13.69
N TYR A 77 -15.10 -0.83 13.28
CA TYR A 77 -14.92 0.57 12.89
C TYR A 77 -14.46 1.42 14.08
N TYR A 78 -13.41 2.19 13.88
CA TYR A 78 -12.72 2.93 14.96
C TYR A 78 -13.57 3.99 15.67
N ASP A 79 -14.56 4.58 14.97
CA ASP A 79 -15.49 5.54 15.55
C ASP A 79 -16.82 4.85 15.88
N GLN A 80 -16.95 4.37 17.10
CA GLN A 80 -18.16 3.68 17.58
C GLN A 80 -19.40 4.57 17.68
N THR A 81 -19.27 5.88 17.41
CA THR A 81 -20.43 6.76 17.22
C THR A 81 -21.00 6.65 15.80
N PHE A 82 -20.26 6.00 14.87
CA PHE A 82 -20.63 5.86 13.46
C PHE A 82 -21.02 7.21 12.82
N SER A 83 -20.24 8.26 13.11
CA SER A 83 -20.58 9.64 12.72
C SER A 83 -21.91 10.13 13.30
N GLY A 84 -22.23 9.72 14.53
CA GLY A 84 -23.44 10.13 15.26
C GLY A 84 -24.73 9.40 14.82
N GLN A 85 -24.60 8.21 14.22
CA GLN A 85 -25.75 7.46 13.69
C GLN A 85 -26.15 6.28 14.59
N ASP A 86 -27.45 5.93 14.60
CA ASP A 86 -27.90 4.60 15.02
C ASP A 86 -27.50 3.58 13.94
N TRP A 87 -26.39 2.87 14.17
CA TRP A 87 -25.88 1.90 13.19
C TRP A 87 -26.86 0.77 12.90
N ASN A 88 -27.67 0.33 13.89
CA ASN A 88 -28.63 -0.74 13.71
C ASN A 88 -29.77 -0.38 12.72
N ARG A 89 -29.92 0.90 12.34
CA ARG A 89 -30.86 1.30 11.28
C ARG A 89 -30.56 0.61 9.95
N TRP A 90 -29.27 0.34 9.67
CA TRP A 90 -28.84 -0.28 8.42
C TRP A 90 -29.24 -1.75 8.34
N GLU A 91 -29.15 -2.49 9.44
CA GLU A 91 -29.68 -3.85 9.54
C GLU A 91 -31.21 -3.85 9.26
N ARG A 92 -31.98 -3.03 9.97
CA ARG A 92 -33.44 -2.92 9.79
C ARG A 92 -33.85 -2.52 8.37
N ARG A 93 -33.04 -1.69 7.71
CA ARG A 93 -33.31 -1.20 6.36
C ARG A 93 -33.32 -2.29 5.32
N TYR A 94 -32.35 -3.21 5.37
CA TYR A 94 -32.09 -4.18 4.32
C TYR A 94 -32.35 -5.65 4.72
N ASN A 95 -32.72 -5.92 5.96
CA ASN A 95 -32.96 -7.29 6.44
C ASN A 95 -34.08 -7.99 5.61
N GLY A 96 -33.71 -9.12 5.00
CA GLY A 96 -34.62 -9.95 4.16
C GLY A 96 -35.00 -9.35 2.80
N LYS A 97 -34.37 -8.24 2.38
CA LYS A 97 -34.75 -7.53 1.16
C LYS A 97 -33.81 -7.70 -0.02
N LEU A 98 -32.58 -8.16 0.23
CA LEU A 98 -31.55 -8.27 -0.80
C LEU A 98 -31.60 -9.63 -1.49
N LYS A 99 -31.84 -9.62 -2.80
CA LYS A 99 -32.06 -10.83 -3.61
C LYS A 99 -30.96 -11.08 -4.63
N THR A 100 -30.22 -10.03 -5.02
CA THR A 100 -29.11 -10.13 -5.99
C THR A 100 -27.81 -9.58 -5.39
N SER A 101 -26.67 -10.03 -5.92
CA SER A 101 -25.36 -9.52 -5.51
C SER A 101 -25.24 -8.01 -5.74
N ASP A 102 -25.75 -7.51 -6.87
CA ASP A 102 -25.74 -6.07 -7.18
C ASP A 102 -26.53 -5.25 -6.14
N GLU A 103 -27.69 -5.74 -5.69
CA GLU A 103 -28.44 -5.11 -4.61
C GLU A 103 -27.68 -5.09 -3.29
N SER A 104 -27.00 -6.21 -2.98
CA SER A 104 -26.16 -6.33 -1.78
C SER A 104 -24.97 -5.37 -1.82
N HIS A 105 -24.21 -5.36 -2.91
CA HIS A 105 -23.06 -4.48 -3.10
C HIS A 105 -23.46 -3.01 -3.00
N LYS A 106 -24.53 -2.60 -3.69
CA LYS A 106 -25.05 -1.23 -3.62
C LYS A 106 -25.54 -0.83 -2.22
N ALA A 107 -26.14 -1.79 -1.50
CA ALA A 107 -26.56 -1.56 -0.12
C ALA A 107 -25.34 -1.38 0.81
N ILE A 108 -24.28 -2.18 0.62
CA ILE A 108 -23.00 -2.05 1.34
C ILE A 108 -22.37 -0.69 1.04
N GLU A 109 -22.20 -0.31 -0.22
CA GLU A 109 -21.65 0.99 -0.61
C GLU A 109 -22.42 2.15 0.01
N THR A 110 -23.76 2.08 -0.02
CA THR A 110 -24.64 3.11 0.57
C THR A 110 -24.46 3.20 2.09
N MET A 111 -24.33 2.06 2.76
CA MET A 111 -24.07 1.98 4.19
C MET A 111 -22.71 2.61 4.54
N LEU A 112 -21.65 2.25 3.81
CA LEU A 112 -20.31 2.76 4.05
C LEU A 112 -20.19 4.25 3.76
N ALA A 113 -20.79 4.73 2.67
CA ALA A 113 -20.80 6.16 2.34
C ALA A 113 -21.38 7.04 3.45
N SER A 114 -22.30 6.49 4.26
CA SER A 114 -22.89 7.21 5.39
C SER A 114 -21.92 7.53 6.52
N LEU A 115 -20.78 6.82 6.60
CA LEU A 115 -19.75 7.07 7.60
C LEU A 115 -18.95 8.36 7.32
N GLY A 116 -18.95 8.82 6.05
CA GLY A 116 -18.13 9.97 5.64
C GLY A 116 -16.62 9.70 5.68
N ASP A 117 -16.24 8.42 5.79
CA ASP A 117 -14.84 7.97 5.77
C ASP A 117 -14.49 7.39 4.39
N PRO A 118 -13.66 8.07 3.59
CA PRO A 118 -13.30 7.61 2.25
C PRO A 118 -12.38 6.38 2.25
N TYR A 119 -11.85 5.99 3.40
CA TYR A 119 -10.93 4.86 3.54
C TYR A 119 -11.66 3.56 3.92
N THR A 120 -12.85 3.66 4.51
CA THR A 120 -13.75 2.52 4.71
C THR A 120 -14.58 2.33 3.45
N ARG A 121 -14.23 1.29 2.66
CA ARG A 121 -14.77 1.11 1.31
C ARG A 121 -15.03 -0.35 0.97
N PHE A 122 -16.02 -0.57 0.12
CA PHE A 122 -16.29 -1.85 -0.51
C PHE A 122 -15.35 -2.04 -1.72
N LEU A 123 -14.96 -3.29 -1.95
CA LEU A 123 -14.17 -3.73 -3.09
C LEU A 123 -14.93 -4.87 -3.75
N ASP A 124 -15.30 -4.72 -5.01
CA ASP A 124 -15.83 -5.84 -5.78
C ASP A 124 -14.77 -6.96 -5.89
N VAL A 125 -15.17 -8.11 -6.42
CA VAL A 125 -14.30 -9.29 -6.50
C VAL A 125 -13.00 -8.98 -7.24
N ASP A 126 -13.07 -8.20 -8.32
CA ASP A 126 -11.91 -7.86 -9.14
C ASP A 126 -10.98 -6.88 -8.39
N ALA A 127 -11.55 -5.83 -7.79
CA ALA A 127 -10.78 -4.85 -7.02
C ALA A 127 -10.14 -5.47 -5.77
N PHE A 128 -10.84 -6.39 -5.09
CA PHE A 128 -10.30 -7.11 -3.94
C PHE A 128 -9.16 -8.04 -4.34
N LYS A 129 -9.32 -8.74 -5.45
CA LYS A 129 -8.25 -9.57 -6.02
C LYS A 129 -7.05 -8.73 -6.44
N ASP A 130 -7.26 -7.59 -7.11
CA ASP A 130 -6.18 -6.68 -7.52
C ASP A 130 -5.40 -6.17 -6.30
N GLU A 131 -6.08 -5.79 -5.21
CA GLU A 131 -5.43 -5.36 -3.96
C GLU A 131 -4.62 -6.50 -3.34
N LYS A 132 -5.18 -7.71 -3.33
CA LYS A 132 -4.49 -8.91 -2.87
C LYS A 132 -3.24 -9.22 -3.69
N ASP A 133 -3.37 -9.23 -5.02
CA ASP A 133 -2.27 -9.52 -5.93
C ASP A 133 -1.12 -8.48 -5.75
N GLN A 134 -1.46 -7.21 -5.48
CA GLN A 134 -0.45 -6.19 -5.17
C GLN A 134 0.31 -6.48 -3.85
N ILE A 135 -0.41 -6.90 -2.81
CA ILE A 135 0.19 -7.26 -1.51
C ILE A 135 1.12 -8.47 -1.67
N GLU A 136 0.70 -9.48 -2.42
CA GLU A 136 1.49 -10.68 -2.70
C GLU A 136 2.62 -10.43 -3.72
N ALA A 137 2.74 -9.20 -4.22
CA ALA A 137 3.67 -8.81 -5.28
C ALA A 137 3.47 -9.59 -6.58
N HIS A 138 2.23 -9.95 -6.88
CA HIS A 138 1.80 -10.57 -8.13
C HIS A 138 1.04 -9.56 -8.97
N LEU A 139 1.68 -8.93 -9.93
CA LEU A 139 1.04 -8.07 -10.91
C LEU A 139 1.14 -8.71 -12.30
N TYR A 140 -0.01 -8.96 -12.92
CA TYR A 140 -0.05 -9.53 -14.25
C TYR A 140 -0.38 -8.46 -15.30
N GLY A 141 0.50 -8.30 -16.27
CA GLY A 141 0.34 -7.27 -17.29
C GLY A 141 1.49 -7.25 -18.28
N VAL A 142 1.76 -6.09 -18.85
CA VAL A 142 2.82 -5.92 -19.84
C VAL A 142 4.03 -5.11 -19.33
N GLY A 143 3.95 -4.55 -18.12
CA GLY A 143 5.06 -3.87 -17.45
C GLY A 143 5.39 -2.49 -18.00
N MET A 144 4.44 -1.57 -17.88
CA MET A 144 4.66 -0.14 -18.15
C MET A 144 3.85 0.73 -17.20
N GLN A 145 4.42 1.84 -16.81
CA GLN A 145 3.72 2.91 -16.09
C GLN A 145 2.99 3.78 -17.10
N LEU A 146 1.72 4.03 -16.84
CA LEU A 146 0.88 4.88 -17.67
C LEU A 146 0.47 6.14 -16.91
N GLY A 147 0.24 7.21 -17.63
CA GLY A 147 -0.27 8.46 -17.10
C GLY A 147 -1.24 9.13 -18.06
N MET A 148 -1.92 10.17 -17.55
CA MET A 148 -2.77 11.03 -18.34
C MET A 148 -2.03 12.35 -18.60
N SER A 149 -1.87 12.72 -19.86
CA SER A 149 -1.29 14.01 -20.23
C SER A 149 -2.31 15.15 -19.99
N PRO A 150 -1.87 16.44 -19.98
CA PRO A 150 -2.77 17.58 -19.81
C PRO A 150 -3.90 17.68 -20.85
N ASP A 151 -3.67 17.15 -22.05
CA ASP A 151 -4.66 17.05 -23.13
C ASP A 151 -5.49 15.75 -23.10
N HIS A 152 -5.57 15.10 -21.92
CA HIS A 152 -6.38 13.91 -21.65
C HIS A 152 -6.05 12.69 -22.52
N LYS A 153 -4.78 12.50 -22.85
CA LYS A 153 -4.28 11.35 -23.57
C LYS A 153 -3.57 10.37 -22.64
N VAL A 154 -3.75 9.09 -22.87
CA VAL A 154 -3.02 8.05 -22.12
C VAL A 154 -1.63 7.88 -22.72
N VAL A 155 -0.60 8.06 -21.92
CA VAL A 155 0.79 8.04 -22.35
C VAL A 155 1.63 7.09 -21.50
N VAL A 156 2.64 6.50 -22.11
CA VAL A 156 3.65 5.73 -21.38
C VAL A 156 4.57 6.68 -20.62
N ILE A 157 4.59 6.58 -19.31
CA ILE A 157 5.54 7.30 -18.47
C ILE A 157 6.89 6.61 -18.54
N ALA A 158 6.90 5.28 -18.29
CA ALA A 158 8.11 4.47 -18.44
C ALA A 158 7.73 2.99 -18.62
N PRO A 159 8.41 2.24 -19.50
CA PRO A 159 8.39 0.79 -19.45
C PRO A 159 9.25 0.29 -18.27
N ILE A 160 8.80 -0.78 -17.62
CA ILE A 160 9.55 -1.42 -16.53
C ILE A 160 10.60 -2.35 -17.15
N GLN A 161 11.82 -2.27 -16.68
CA GLN A 161 12.93 -3.06 -17.20
C GLN A 161 12.61 -4.58 -17.21
N ASP A 162 13.09 -5.28 -18.23
CA ASP A 162 12.95 -6.74 -18.43
C ASP A 162 11.50 -7.25 -18.64
N THR A 163 10.52 -6.37 -18.71
CA THR A 163 9.12 -6.71 -18.95
C THR A 163 8.75 -6.80 -20.45
N PRO A 164 7.57 -7.34 -20.80
CA PRO A 164 7.12 -7.41 -22.21
C PRO A 164 7.12 -6.06 -22.93
N ALA A 165 6.64 -4.99 -22.26
CA ALA A 165 6.62 -3.64 -22.86
C ALA A 165 8.03 -3.11 -23.12
N TYR A 166 8.96 -3.31 -22.19
CA TYR A 166 10.37 -2.94 -22.36
C TYR A 166 11.03 -3.69 -23.53
N LYS A 167 10.86 -5.02 -23.58
CA LYS A 167 11.40 -5.86 -24.65
C LYS A 167 10.84 -5.54 -26.03
N ALA A 168 9.61 -5.08 -26.09
CA ALA A 168 8.96 -4.63 -27.32
C ALA A 168 9.40 -3.20 -27.73
N GLY A 169 10.26 -2.56 -26.96
CA GLY A 169 10.78 -1.24 -27.25
C GLY A 169 9.76 -0.11 -27.05
N MET A 170 8.80 -0.27 -26.15
CA MET A 170 7.96 0.84 -25.71
C MET A 170 8.84 1.93 -25.07
N GLN A 171 8.46 3.19 -25.23
CA GLN A 171 9.26 4.32 -24.79
C GLN A 171 8.41 5.34 -24.00
N PRO A 172 9.03 6.10 -23.09
CA PRO A 172 8.37 7.26 -22.50
C PRO A 172 7.84 8.21 -23.58
N GLY A 173 6.61 8.70 -23.40
CA GLY A 173 5.94 9.59 -24.35
C GLY A 173 5.17 8.89 -25.46
N ASP A 174 5.20 7.55 -25.58
CA ASP A 174 4.31 6.83 -26.49
C ASP A 174 2.85 7.08 -26.10
N GLU A 175 2.05 7.67 -26.98
CA GLU A 175 0.62 7.95 -26.78
C GLU A 175 -0.20 6.73 -27.20
N ILE A 176 -0.85 6.06 -26.24
CA ILE A 176 -1.70 4.90 -26.52
C ILE A 176 -3.02 5.37 -27.12
N THR A 177 -3.39 4.83 -28.27
CA THR A 177 -4.61 5.19 -29.00
C THR A 177 -5.64 4.06 -29.05
N GLU A 178 -5.17 2.80 -29.02
CA GLU A 178 -6.06 1.64 -29.06
C GLU A 178 -5.51 0.51 -28.19
N VAL A 179 -6.43 -0.25 -27.58
CA VAL A 179 -6.16 -1.53 -26.90
C VAL A 179 -7.05 -2.60 -27.51
N ASN A 180 -6.46 -3.70 -27.96
CA ASN A 180 -7.15 -4.77 -28.69
C ASN A 180 -8.00 -4.23 -29.86
N HIS A 181 -7.42 -3.31 -30.64
CA HIS A 181 -8.03 -2.64 -31.81
C HIS A 181 -9.28 -1.80 -31.46
N LYS A 182 -9.51 -1.49 -30.18
CA LYS A 182 -10.58 -0.61 -29.72
C LYS A 182 -10.01 0.75 -29.33
N ILE A 183 -10.57 1.82 -29.89
CA ILE A 183 -10.17 3.21 -29.60
C ILE A 183 -10.46 3.50 -28.10
N ILE A 184 -9.45 4.05 -27.41
CA ILE A 184 -9.55 4.38 -25.98
C ILE A 184 -9.84 5.87 -25.71
N LYS A 185 -10.03 6.69 -26.74
CA LYS A 185 -10.31 8.11 -26.58
C LYS A 185 -11.51 8.36 -25.65
N GLY A 186 -11.32 9.22 -24.66
CA GLY A 186 -12.36 9.56 -23.67
C GLY A 186 -12.51 8.57 -22.51
N GLN A 187 -11.74 7.50 -22.48
CA GLN A 187 -11.70 6.57 -21.34
C GLN A 187 -10.81 7.13 -20.23
N SER A 188 -11.12 6.78 -18.97
CA SER A 188 -10.24 7.08 -17.84
C SER A 188 -8.98 6.20 -17.88
N LEU A 189 -7.92 6.65 -17.19
CA LEU A 189 -6.69 5.87 -17.07
C LEU A 189 -6.97 4.46 -16.52
N ASP A 190 -7.81 4.36 -15.49
CA ASP A 190 -8.15 3.07 -14.86
C ASP A 190 -8.87 2.13 -15.83
N GLN A 191 -9.78 2.64 -16.66
CA GLN A 191 -10.45 1.86 -17.68
C GLN A 191 -9.47 1.28 -18.71
N VAL A 192 -8.47 2.07 -19.11
CA VAL A 192 -7.43 1.62 -20.05
C VAL A 192 -6.49 0.62 -19.38
N VAL A 193 -6.08 0.86 -18.15
CA VAL A 193 -5.24 -0.06 -17.37
C VAL A 193 -5.93 -1.41 -17.21
N LYS A 194 -7.24 -1.45 -16.88
CA LYS A 194 -8.02 -2.70 -16.78
C LYS A 194 -8.03 -3.50 -18.09
N GLN A 195 -8.06 -2.86 -19.25
CA GLN A 195 -8.01 -3.55 -20.54
C GLN A 195 -6.61 -4.10 -20.88
N ILE A 196 -5.55 -3.41 -20.44
CA ILE A 196 -4.16 -3.83 -20.65
C ILE A 196 -3.78 -4.96 -19.72
N ARG A 197 -4.23 -4.94 -18.45
CA ARG A 197 -4.09 -6.04 -17.50
C ARG A 197 -4.88 -7.27 -17.98
N GLY A 198 -4.62 -8.41 -17.37
CA GLY A 198 -5.35 -9.65 -17.63
C GLY A 198 -4.51 -10.89 -17.30
N PRO A 199 -5.08 -12.09 -17.51
CA PRO A 199 -4.44 -13.34 -17.13
C PRO A 199 -3.05 -13.51 -17.78
N ILE A 200 -2.12 -14.06 -17.00
CA ILE A 200 -0.77 -14.39 -17.49
C ILE A 200 -0.82 -15.26 -18.76
N ASN A 201 0.13 -15.05 -19.63
CA ASN A 201 0.25 -15.73 -20.93
C ASN A 201 -0.80 -15.35 -21.99
N THR A 202 -1.79 -14.50 -21.69
CA THR A 202 -2.67 -13.93 -22.71
C THR A 202 -1.99 -12.76 -23.43
N THR A 203 -2.46 -12.42 -24.63
CA THR A 203 -1.89 -11.34 -25.45
C THR A 203 -2.81 -10.13 -25.45
N VAL A 204 -2.23 -8.94 -25.46
CA VAL A 204 -2.91 -7.67 -25.69
C VAL A 204 -2.23 -6.93 -26.84
N ALA A 205 -3.03 -6.48 -27.82
CA ALA A 205 -2.57 -5.59 -28.88
C ALA A 205 -2.64 -4.13 -28.41
N ILE A 206 -1.55 -3.38 -28.54
CA ILE A 206 -1.48 -1.97 -28.17
C ILE A 206 -1.05 -1.17 -29.39
N THR A 207 -1.91 -0.25 -29.82
CA THR A 207 -1.59 0.74 -30.86
C THR A 207 -1.22 2.06 -30.19
N PHE A 208 -0.13 2.67 -30.62
CA PHE A 208 0.35 3.91 -30.06
C PHE A 208 0.96 4.82 -31.13
N LEU A 209 1.01 6.12 -30.81
CA LEU A 209 1.69 7.13 -31.61
C LEU A 209 3.02 7.48 -30.93
N ARG A 210 4.10 7.45 -31.69
CA ARG A 210 5.44 7.86 -31.24
C ARG A 210 5.88 9.09 -31.98
N LYS A 211 6.30 10.13 -31.24
CA LYS A 211 6.91 11.33 -31.82
C LYS A 211 8.32 11.01 -32.26
N GLY A 212 8.64 11.36 -33.48
CA GLY A 212 9.99 11.28 -34.03
C GLY A 212 10.88 12.47 -33.63
N PRO A 213 12.15 12.47 -34.03
CA PRO A 213 13.11 13.54 -33.72
C PRO A 213 12.79 14.86 -34.45
N LYS A 214 12.07 14.83 -35.58
CA LYS A 214 11.66 16.02 -36.29
C LYS A 214 10.33 16.54 -35.75
N LYS A 215 10.20 17.89 -35.76
CA LYS A 215 8.93 18.54 -35.43
C LYS A 215 7.87 18.01 -36.41
N ASP A 216 6.73 17.53 -35.94
CA ASP A 216 5.62 16.97 -36.73
C ASP A 216 5.82 15.53 -37.24
N GLU A 217 6.93 14.88 -36.92
CA GLU A 217 7.10 13.48 -37.24
C GLU A 217 6.38 12.61 -36.18
N VAL A 218 5.29 11.93 -36.60
CA VAL A 218 4.53 11.00 -35.76
C VAL A 218 4.39 9.68 -36.49
N SER A 219 4.80 8.59 -35.86
CA SER A 219 4.64 7.24 -36.38
C SER A 219 3.59 6.47 -35.58
N ARG A 220 2.62 5.86 -36.27
CA ARG A 220 1.69 4.91 -35.66
C ARG A 220 2.34 3.54 -35.64
N LYS A 221 2.34 2.90 -34.50
CA LYS A 221 2.92 1.57 -34.28
C LYS A 221 1.93 0.69 -33.55
N GLU A 222 2.04 -0.61 -33.76
CA GLU A 222 1.30 -1.62 -33.03
C GLU A 222 2.25 -2.69 -32.52
N VAL A 223 2.01 -3.14 -31.29
CA VAL A 223 2.75 -4.24 -30.66
C VAL A 223 1.79 -5.22 -29.99
N ASN A 224 2.09 -6.49 -30.17
CA ASN A 224 1.39 -7.57 -29.50
C ASN A 224 2.21 -8.01 -28.28
N LEU A 225 1.72 -7.72 -27.07
CA LEU A 225 2.42 -7.96 -25.83
C LEU A 225 1.80 -9.15 -25.10
N LYS A 226 2.61 -10.17 -24.83
CA LYS A 226 2.19 -11.30 -24.00
C LYS A 226 2.25 -10.86 -22.53
N ARG A 227 1.12 -10.95 -21.82
CA ARG A 227 1.06 -10.63 -20.40
C ARG A 227 1.94 -11.58 -19.59
N ALA A 228 2.69 -11.05 -18.67
CA ALA A 228 3.61 -11.74 -17.79
C ALA A 228 3.41 -11.30 -16.35
N GLU A 229 4.01 -12.00 -15.43
CA GLU A 229 4.18 -11.48 -14.07
C GLU A 229 5.16 -10.30 -14.10
N ILE A 230 4.71 -9.17 -13.58
CA ILE A 230 5.50 -7.94 -13.54
C ILE A 230 6.03 -7.77 -12.12
N PRO A 231 7.36 -7.66 -11.94
CA PRO A 231 7.92 -7.48 -10.61
C PRO A 231 7.43 -6.16 -10.01
N ILE A 232 6.74 -6.24 -8.88
CA ILE A 232 6.44 -5.08 -8.06
C ILE A 232 7.64 -4.87 -7.16
N GLN A 233 8.41 -3.82 -7.44
CA GLN A 233 9.55 -3.43 -6.63
C GLN A 233 9.13 -2.33 -5.66
N ALA A 234 9.40 -2.54 -4.38
CA ALA A 234 9.28 -1.50 -3.38
C ALA A 234 10.44 -0.51 -3.48
N VAL A 235 11.67 -1.03 -3.60
CA VAL A 235 12.88 -0.24 -3.84
C VAL A 235 13.14 -0.13 -5.34
N VAL A 236 12.85 1.02 -5.92
CA VAL A 236 12.97 1.25 -7.38
C VAL A 236 14.31 1.82 -7.81
N THR A 237 15.08 2.39 -6.90
CA THR A 237 16.42 2.93 -7.16
C THR A 237 17.29 2.76 -5.94
N GLN A 238 18.52 2.30 -6.16
CA GLN A 238 19.58 2.23 -5.16
C GLN A 238 20.93 2.50 -5.85
N GLU A 239 21.61 3.56 -5.44
CA GLU A 239 22.86 3.97 -6.07
C GLU A 239 23.76 4.75 -5.11
N ILE A 240 25.07 4.86 -5.42
CA ILE A 240 25.99 5.74 -4.71
C ILE A 240 26.14 7.03 -5.52
N LEU A 241 25.74 8.14 -4.90
CA LEU A 241 25.86 9.47 -5.46
C LEU A 241 27.27 10.06 -5.26
N PRO A 242 27.62 11.14 -6.01
CA PRO A 242 28.83 11.91 -5.76
C PRO A 242 28.94 12.33 -4.28
N GLY A 243 30.13 12.23 -3.72
CA GLY A 243 30.41 12.44 -2.28
C GLY A 243 30.15 11.21 -1.39
N ASN A 244 30.15 10.01 -2.00
CA ASN A 244 29.97 8.72 -1.35
C ASN A 244 28.67 8.64 -0.53
N ILE A 245 27.57 9.14 -1.07
CA ILE A 245 26.26 9.17 -0.46
C ILE A 245 25.41 8.06 -1.04
N GLY A 246 24.94 7.13 -0.21
CA GLY A 246 23.94 6.16 -0.60
C GLY A 246 22.59 6.86 -0.86
N TYR A 247 21.89 6.42 -1.88
CA TYR A 247 20.55 6.88 -2.20
C TYR A 247 19.65 5.69 -2.43
N ILE A 248 18.52 5.66 -1.73
CA ILE A 248 17.46 4.66 -1.91
C ILE A 248 16.16 5.40 -2.16
N ARG A 249 15.47 5.05 -3.25
CA ARG A 249 14.09 5.46 -3.48
C ARG A 249 13.16 4.28 -3.21
N LEU A 250 12.32 4.44 -2.20
CA LEU A 250 11.28 3.49 -1.81
C LEU A 250 9.93 4.03 -2.27
N ASP A 251 9.31 3.39 -3.26
CA ASP A 251 8.07 3.87 -3.89
C ASP A 251 6.81 3.35 -3.23
N SER A 252 6.89 2.22 -2.50
CA SER A 252 5.71 1.60 -1.90
C SER A 252 6.07 0.69 -0.73
N PHE A 253 5.14 0.56 0.21
CA PHE A 253 5.18 -0.41 1.30
C PHE A 253 4.19 -1.57 1.10
N ILE A 254 3.54 -1.67 -0.07
CA ILE A 254 2.44 -2.62 -0.25
C ILE A 254 2.92 -4.06 -0.43
N SER A 255 4.06 -4.26 -1.10
CA SER A 255 4.60 -5.59 -1.36
C SER A 255 5.14 -6.24 -0.09
N ASN A 256 4.81 -7.51 0.14
CA ASN A 256 5.40 -8.31 1.22
C ASN A 256 6.93 -8.52 1.07
N LYS A 257 7.51 -8.11 -0.06
CA LYS A 257 8.96 -8.13 -0.33
C LYS A 257 9.67 -6.84 0.09
N ALA A 258 8.93 -5.79 0.49
CA ALA A 258 9.51 -4.45 0.73
C ALA A 258 10.59 -4.45 1.82
N GLU A 259 10.41 -5.19 2.90
CA GLU A 259 11.41 -5.38 3.95
C GLU A 259 12.72 -5.95 3.38
N LYS A 260 12.61 -7.08 2.66
CA LYS A 260 13.78 -7.76 2.07
C LYS A 260 14.49 -6.86 1.07
N GLU A 261 13.75 -6.20 0.18
CA GLU A 261 14.33 -5.30 -0.83
C GLU A 261 15.06 -4.12 -0.18
N MET A 262 14.51 -3.54 0.89
CA MET A 262 15.19 -2.50 1.66
C MET A 262 16.49 -3.00 2.29
N LYS A 263 16.47 -4.17 2.92
CA LYS A 263 17.65 -4.77 3.52
C LYS A 263 18.74 -5.05 2.48
N ASP A 264 18.36 -5.63 1.34
CA ASP A 264 19.27 -5.90 0.22
C ASP A 264 19.88 -4.60 -0.33
N ALA A 265 19.09 -3.52 -0.41
CA ALA A 265 19.55 -2.20 -0.86
C ALA A 265 20.55 -1.58 0.12
N LEU A 266 20.28 -1.67 1.42
CA LEU A 266 21.20 -1.18 2.47
C LEU A 266 22.53 -1.95 2.45
N GLN A 267 22.50 -3.25 2.22
CA GLN A 267 23.72 -4.05 2.08
C GLN A 267 24.56 -3.64 0.87
N LYS A 268 23.93 -3.40 -0.29
CA LYS A 268 24.64 -2.94 -1.50
C LYS A 268 25.29 -1.57 -1.31
N LEU A 269 24.71 -0.74 -0.45
CA LEU A 269 25.20 0.62 -0.17
C LEU A 269 26.05 0.70 1.11
N ASP A 270 26.51 -0.45 1.64
CA ASP A 270 27.28 -0.49 2.88
C ASP A 270 28.58 0.35 2.85
N LYS A 271 29.17 0.55 1.67
CA LYS A 271 30.37 1.39 1.51
C LYS A 271 30.09 2.90 1.52
N ALA A 272 28.82 3.31 1.43
CA ALA A 272 28.47 4.72 1.48
C ALA A 272 28.65 5.28 2.91
N ASP A 273 29.03 6.55 3.01
CA ASP A 273 29.25 7.23 4.31
C ASP A 273 27.94 7.68 4.99
N GLY A 274 26.80 7.62 4.32
CA GLY A 274 25.48 7.96 4.82
C GLY A 274 24.46 7.74 3.74
N LEU A 275 23.18 7.89 4.08
CA LEU A 275 22.04 7.53 3.23
C LEU A 275 21.06 8.69 3.07
N ILE A 276 20.55 8.84 1.88
CA ILE A 276 19.33 9.59 1.59
C ILE A 276 18.25 8.56 1.24
N LEU A 277 17.18 8.53 2.05
CA LEU A 277 15.98 7.73 1.81
C LEU A 277 14.90 8.62 1.20
N ASP A 278 14.51 8.36 -0.02
CA ASP A 278 13.51 9.13 -0.75
C ASP A 278 12.16 8.44 -0.70
N LEU A 279 11.22 9.08 -0.03
CA LEU A 279 9.82 8.64 0.14
C LEU A 279 8.84 9.55 -0.62
N ARG A 280 9.33 10.42 -1.50
CA ARG A 280 8.45 11.31 -2.27
C ARG A 280 7.51 10.50 -3.17
N ASN A 281 6.23 10.89 -3.19
CA ASN A 281 5.16 10.21 -3.92
C ASN A 281 4.92 8.74 -3.51
N ASN A 282 5.42 8.32 -2.36
CA ASN A 282 5.15 6.99 -1.81
C ASN A 282 3.83 7.02 -1.00
N PRO A 283 2.74 6.42 -1.50
CA PRO A 283 1.43 6.48 -0.85
C PRO A 283 1.32 5.61 0.40
N GLY A 284 2.39 4.91 0.76
CA GLY A 284 2.42 3.97 1.88
C GLY A 284 2.18 2.53 1.46
N GLY A 285 1.45 1.79 2.26
CA GLY A 285 1.15 0.37 2.12
C GLY A 285 1.01 -0.31 3.47
N LEU A 286 1.59 -1.50 3.63
CA LEU A 286 1.45 -2.32 4.84
C LEU A 286 2.14 -1.69 6.05
N LEU A 287 1.40 -1.59 7.16
CA LEU A 287 1.92 -1.13 8.45
C LEU A 287 3.12 -1.96 8.92
N THR A 288 3.06 -3.27 8.72
CA THR A 288 4.14 -4.20 9.08
C THR A 288 5.45 -3.85 8.37
N ASN A 289 5.40 -3.55 7.07
CA ASN A 289 6.59 -3.15 6.32
C ASN A 289 7.19 -1.85 6.85
N ALA A 290 6.36 -0.86 7.21
CA ALA A 290 6.86 0.38 7.82
C ALA A 290 7.56 0.12 9.16
N ILE A 291 6.99 -0.77 9.98
CA ILE A 291 7.58 -1.16 11.28
C ILE A 291 8.90 -1.89 11.07
N GLU A 292 8.93 -2.92 10.21
CA GLU A 292 10.15 -3.72 10.00
C GLU A 292 11.27 -2.89 9.34
N ILE A 293 10.93 -1.99 8.40
CA ILE A 293 11.90 -1.07 7.81
C ILE A 293 12.39 -0.05 8.86
N ALA A 294 11.52 0.48 9.74
CA ALA A 294 11.94 1.38 10.80
C ALA A 294 12.92 0.72 11.78
N LYS A 295 12.71 -0.56 12.10
CA LYS A 295 13.62 -1.36 12.94
C LYS A 295 15.03 -1.46 12.36
N MET A 296 15.19 -1.38 11.04
CA MET A 296 16.52 -1.40 10.42
C MET A 296 17.36 -0.17 10.76
N PHE A 297 16.71 0.94 11.14
CA PHE A 297 17.36 2.22 11.41
C PHE A 297 17.40 2.62 12.90
N LEU A 298 16.57 2.01 13.75
CA LEU A 298 16.40 2.36 15.15
C LEU A 298 16.99 1.29 16.08
N ASN A 299 17.77 1.70 17.07
CA ASN A 299 18.23 0.79 18.13
C ASN A 299 17.15 0.57 19.19
N ARG A 300 16.37 1.61 19.49
CA ARG A 300 15.32 1.59 20.52
C ARG A 300 14.31 2.72 20.27
N GLY A 301 13.17 2.60 20.90
CA GLY A 301 12.14 3.64 20.92
C GLY A 301 10.83 3.20 20.34
N ILE A 302 9.84 4.06 20.41
CA ILE A 302 8.53 3.84 19.82
C ILE A 302 8.64 4.06 18.31
N ILE A 303 8.08 3.15 17.52
CA ILE A 303 7.96 3.33 16.07
C ILE A 303 6.63 4.03 15.73
N VAL A 304 5.55 3.51 16.26
CA VAL A 304 4.20 4.02 16.06
C VAL A 304 3.30 3.57 17.22
N SER A 305 2.32 4.36 17.58
CA SER A 305 1.24 3.95 18.47
C SER A 305 -0.08 3.95 17.71
N THR A 306 -0.96 2.99 18.00
CA THR A 306 -2.32 2.93 17.46
C THR A 306 -3.33 3.14 18.57
N ILE A 307 -4.45 3.81 18.24
CA ILE A 307 -5.60 3.98 19.15
C ILE A 307 -6.81 3.38 18.42
N ASP A 308 -7.38 2.34 19.00
CA ASP A 308 -8.55 1.63 18.46
C ASP A 308 -9.91 2.24 18.86
N ALA A 309 -10.97 1.54 18.55
CA ALA A 309 -12.35 1.92 18.87
C ALA A 309 -12.60 2.08 20.39
N ASP A 310 -11.96 1.26 21.22
CA ASP A 310 -12.08 1.29 22.67
C ASP A 310 -11.15 2.32 23.34
N LYS A 311 -10.48 3.16 22.51
CA LYS A 311 -9.46 4.12 22.92
C LYS A 311 -8.24 3.47 23.58
N TYR A 312 -8.03 2.18 23.35
CA TYR A 312 -6.86 1.48 23.80
C TYR A 312 -5.66 1.87 22.93
N LYS A 313 -4.62 2.39 23.59
CA LYS A 313 -3.36 2.77 22.93
C LYS A 313 -2.39 1.60 22.98
N GLN A 314 -1.93 1.16 21.81
CA GLN A 314 -0.90 0.16 21.67
C GLN A 314 0.30 0.71 20.91
N SER A 315 1.50 0.55 21.46
CA SER A 315 2.74 1.05 20.86
C SER A 315 3.59 -0.10 20.33
N GLN A 316 4.10 0.08 19.11
CA GLN A 316 5.12 -0.77 18.52
C GLN A 316 6.50 -0.22 18.87
N LEU A 317 7.32 -1.06 19.48
CA LEU A 317 8.62 -0.69 20.02
C LEU A 317 9.74 -1.38 19.24
N GLN A 318 10.85 -0.67 19.08
CA GLN A 318 12.13 -1.27 18.76
C GLN A 318 12.97 -1.41 20.02
N THR A 319 13.56 -2.59 20.24
CA THR A 319 14.37 -2.93 21.42
C THR A 319 15.68 -3.64 21.05
N GLY A 320 15.98 -3.77 19.74
CA GLY A 320 17.17 -4.44 19.21
C GLY A 320 18.14 -3.45 18.57
N GLU A 321 19.23 -3.98 18.03
CA GLU A 321 20.22 -3.17 17.32
C GLU A 321 19.74 -2.81 15.90
N ALA A 322 20.04 -1.57 15.48
CA ALA A 322 19.79 -1.12 14.13
C ALA A 322 20.72 -1.82 13.14
N PHE A 323 20.16 -2.22 12.01
CA PHE A 323 20.96 -2.76 10.89
C PHE A 323 21.79 -1.66 10.21
N TYR A 324 21.31 -0.43 10.18
CA TYR A 324 21.98 0.71 9.55
C TYR A 324 22.08 1.90 10.52
N THR A 325 23.32 2.25 10.91
CA THR A 325 23.63 3.26 11.93
C THR A 325 24.24 4.55 11.37
N LYS A 326 24.70 4.55 10.10
CA LYS A 326 25.32 5.73 9.48
C LYS A 326 24.33 6.89 9.32
N PRO A 327 24.81 8.14 9.11
CA PRO A 327 23.95 9.31 8.93
C PRO A 327 22.83 9.10 7.90
N LEU A 328 21.62 9.56 8.23
CA LEU A 328 20.41 9.35 7.43
C LEU A 328 19.64 10.66 7.28
N VAL A 329 19.22 10.97 6.06
CA VAL A 329 18.25 12.02 5.72
C VAL A 329 17.09 11.38 4.97
N VAL A 330 15.86 11.81 5.25
CA VAL A 330 14.66 11.35 4.56
C VAL A 330 14.06 12.49 3.76
N ILE A 331 13.68 12.22 2.50
CA ILE A 331 12.97 13.20 1.67
C ILE A 331 11.49 12.82 1.59
N ILE A 332 10.61 13.76 1.89
CA ILE A 332 9.14 13.60 1.84
C ILE A 332 8.50 14.71 1.02
N ASN A 333 7.28 14.45 0.52
CA ASN A 333 6.43 15.47 -0.09
C ASN A 333 4.94 15.17 0.17
N HIS A 334 4.06 15.98 -0.41
CA HIS A 334 2.61 15.83 -0.29
C HIS A 334 2.06 14.46 -0.76
N GLY A 335 2.81 13.71 -1.57
CA GLY A 335 2.48 12.33 -1.97
C GLY A 335 2.97 11.27 -1.00
N SER A 336 3.75 11.63 0.03
CA SER A 336 4.19 10.71 1.09
C SER A 336 3.05 10.52 2.09
N ALA A 337 2.48 9.31 2.18
CA ALA A 337 1.29 9.04 2.98
C ALA A 337 1.38 7.74 3.79
N SER A 338 0.57 7.63 4.87
CA SER A 338 0.35 6.39 5.63
C SER A 338 1.66 5.76 6.14
N ALA A 339 2.05 4.57 5.66
CA ALA A 339 3.29 3.87 6.04
C ALA A 339 4.55 4.75 5.85
N SER A 340 4.58 5.61 4.82
CA SER A 340 5.66 6.60 4.64
C SER A 340 5.70 7.61 5.78
N GLU A 341 4.55 8.02 6.28
CA GLU A 341 4.45 8.94 7.41
C GLU A 341 4.81 8.27 8.73
N ILE A 342 4.45 6.99 8.89
CA ILE A 342 4.87 6.17 10.03
C ILE A 342 6.39 6.08 10.09
N LEU A 343 7.03 5.69 8.97
CA LEU A 343 8.49 5.59 8.92
C LEU A 343 9.17 6.94 9.14
N SER A 344 8.71 7.99 8.47
CA SER A 344 9.27 9.36 8.62
C SER A 344 9.11 9.88 10.04
N GLY A 345 7.93 9.71 10.64
CA GLY A 345 7.66 10.10 12.02
C GLY A 345 8.51 9.32 13.02
N ALA A 346 8.64 8.00 12.82
CA ALA A 346 9.49 7.15 13.66
C ALA A 346 10.94 7.62 13.64
N LEU A 347 11.49 7.88 12.46
CA LEU A 347 12.89 8.27 12.31
C LEU A 347 13.16 9.68 12.87
N ARG A 348 12.27 10.63 12.59
CA ARG A 348 12.40 12.01 13.09
C ARG A 348 12.25 12.09 14.61
N ASP A 349 11.16 11.53 15.14
CA ASP A 349 10.80 11.70 16.55
C ASP A 349 11.75 10.95 17.50
N ASN A 350 12.46 9.91 17.01
CA ASN A 350 13.55 9.26 17.72
C ASN A 350 14.93 9.94 17.47
N GLY A 351 14.98 11.07 16.76
CA GLY A 351 16.21 11.80 16.48
C GLY A 351 17.18 11.07 15.54
N ARG A 352 16.68 10.07 14.79
CA ARG A 352 17.49 9.22 13.91
C ARG A 352 17.78 9.86 12.55
N ALA A 353 16.86 10.65 12.03
CA ALA A 353 16.98 11.30 10.74
C ALA A 353 16.36 12.70 10.74
N GLU A 354 16.88 13.57 9.90
CA GLU A 354 16.26 14.85 9.54
C GLU A 354 15.38 14.65 8.29
N LEU A 355 14.25 15.34 8.27
CA LEU A 355 13.32 15.32 7.13
C LEU A 355 13.51 16.56 6.26
N VAL A 356 13.56 16.36 4.95
CA VAL A 356 13.69 17.42 3.95
C VAL A 356 12.52 17.35 2.98
N GLY A 357 12.04 18.48 2.48
CA GLY A 357 11.05 18.54 1.40
C GLY A 357 9.79 19.29 1.76
N GLU A 358 8.63 18.71 1.48
CA GLU A 358 7.33 19.31 1.71
C GLU A 358 6.55 18.56 2.78
N LYS A 359 5.50 19.20 3.32
CA LYS A 359 4.55 18.57 4.23
C LYS A 359 3.95 17.32 3.58
N SER A 360 3.87 16.21 4.34
CA SER A 360 3.28 14.95 3.91
C SER A 360 1.74 15.03 3.80
N PHE A 361 1.11 13.95 3.34
CA PHE A 361 -0.32 13.90 3.03
C PHE A 361 -1.23 14.04 4.25
N GLY A 362 -0.94 13.34 5.33
CA GLY A 362 -1.78 13.33 6.54
C GLY A 362 -2.81 12.20 6.57
N LYS A 363 -2.41 10.96 6.26
CA LYS A 363 -3.26 9.78 6.43
C LYS A 363 -2.87 9.04 7.72
N GLY A 364 -3.44 9.47 8.86
CA GLY A 364 -3.21 8.88 10.19
C GLY A 364 -4.19 7.75 10.56
N LEU A 365 -4.61 6.93 9.60
CA LEU A 365 -5.62 5.88 9.79
C LEU A 365 -5.09 4.51 9.37
N VAL A 366 -5.49 3.47 10.12
CA VAL A 366 -5.17 2.05 9.86
C VAL A 366 -6.41 1.35 9.35
N GLN A 367 -6.31 0.63 8.23
CA GLN A 367 -7.38 -0.19 7.67
C GLN A 367 -7.10 -1.67 7.88
N ALA A 368 -8.15 -2.42 8.23
CA ALA A 368 -8.19 -3.86 8.09
C ALA A 368 -8.81 -4.24 6.74
N ILE A 369 -8.18 -5.18 6.05
CA ILE A 369 -8.65 -5.72 4.78
C ILE A 369 -9.41 -7.01 5.09
N ASN A 370 -10.71 -7.02 4.83
CA ASN A 370 -11.57 -8.15 5.15
C ASN A 370 -12.17 -8.74 3.87
N ARG A 371 -12.16 -10.07 3.73
CA ARG A 371 -12.88 -10.78 2.68
C ARG A 371 -14.33 -10.97 3.08
N LEU A 372 -15.25 -10.80 2.15
CA LEU A 372 -16.66 -11.14 2.29
C LEU A 372 -16.93 -12.53 1.71
N ASP A 373 -18.17 -13.04 1.97
CA ASP A 373 -18.54 -14.41 1.65
C ASP A 373 -18.59 -14.70 0.13
N ASP A 374 -18.87 -13.67 -0.67
CA ASP A 374 -18.97 -13.72 -2.14
C ASP A 374 -17.65 -13.40 -2.86
N GLU A 375 -16.53 -13.46 -2.16
CA GLU A 375 -15.18 -13.15 -2.64
C GLU A 375 -14.87 -11.67 -2.86
N SER A 376 -15.84 -10.80 -2.70
CA SER A 376 -15.62 -9.35 -2.59
C SER A 376 -14.89 -9.00 -1.28
N GLY A 377 -14.54 -7.73 -1.09
CA GLY A 377 -13.81 -7.28 0.09
C GLY A 377 -14.34 -5.98 0.68
N ILE A 378 -13.90 -5.71 1.90
CA ILE A 378 -14.17 -4.46 2.58
C ILE A 378 -12.95 -4.01 3.36
N ASN A 379 -12.49 -2.79 3.09
CA ASN A 379 -11.49 -2.12 3.92
C ASN A 379 -12.21 -1.36 5.01
N VAL A 380 -11.86 -1.62 6.26
CA VAL A 380 -12.48 -1.00 7.44
C VAL A 380 -11.42 -0.20 8.18
N THR A 381 -11.65 1.07 8.45
CA THR A 381 -10.78 1.85 9.33
C THR A 381 -10.98 1.40 10.78
N ILE A 382 -9.93 0.80 11.34
CA ILE A 382 -9.99 0.16 12.67
C ILE A 382 -9.29 0.96 13.77
N ALA A 383 -8.37 1.86 13.40
CA ALA A 383 -7.60 2.63 14.37
C ALA A 383 -7.06 3.93 13.76
N ARG A 384 -6.69 4.86 14.63
CA ARG A 384 -5.80 5.98 14.31
C ARG A 384 -4.39 5.65 14.77
N TYR A 385 -3.38 6.20 14.09
CA TYR A 385 -2.02 6.09 14.57
C TYR A 385 -1.43 7.44 14.96
N LEU A 386 -0.52 7.39 15.93
CA LEU A 386 0.24 8.51 16.43
C LEU A 386 1.73 8.28 16.17
N THR A 387 2.46 9.36 15.94
CA THR A 387 3.93 9.32 15.91
C THR A 387 4.48 8.99 17.30
N PRO A 388 5.79 8.68 17.44
CA PRO A 388 6.40 8.46 18.76
C PRO A 388 6.16 9.58 19.79
N ASN A 389 6.05 10.83 19.34
CA ASN A 389 5.74 11.99 20.17
C ASN A 389 4.24 12.21 20.38
N ASP A 390 3.41 11.18 20.18
CA ASP A 390 1.95 11.23 20.34
C ASP A 390 1.23 12.24 19.43
N THR A 391 1.84 12.60 18.31
CA THR A 391 1.23 13.54 17.37
C THR A 391 0.25 12.80 16.44
N ASP A 392 -1.02 13.24 16.44
CA ASP A 392 -2.01 12.82 15.44
C ASP A 392 -1.74 13.57 14.14
N ILE A 393 -1.34 12.85 13.13
CA ILE A 393 -1.03 13.41 11.81
C ILE A 393 -2.22 13.37 10.84
N HIS A 394 -3.36 12.83 11.27
CA HIS A 394 -4.53 12.73 10.39
C HIS A 394 -4.98 14.12 9.94
N LYS A 395 -5.07 14.34 8.62
CA LYS A 395 -5.36 15.63 7.95
C LYS A 395 -4.30 16.73 8.16
N THR A 396 -3.32 16.51 9.02
CA THR A 396 -2.27 17.50 9.31
C THR A 396 -0.95 17.20 8.63
N GLY A 397 -0.61 15.91 8.47
CA GLY A 397 0.66 15.46 7.89
C GLY A 397 1.87 15.73 8.78
N ILE A 398 3.04 15.31 8.30
CA ILE A 398 4.34 15.56 8.93
C ILE A 398 4.99 16.75 8.25
N ILE A 399 5.40 17.73 9.03
CA ILE A 399 6.16 18.89 8.55
C ILE A 399 7.65 18.53 8.59
N PRO A 400 8.38 18.66 7.46
CA PRO A 400 9.82 18.38 7.45
C PRO A 400 10.62 19.40 8.25
N ASP A 401 11.80 18.99 8.75
CA ASP A 401 12.73 19.88 9.47
C ASP A 401 13.29 20.95 8.53
N TYR A 402 13.55 20.61 7.29
CA TYR A 402 13.99 21.52 6.24
C TYR A 402 12.96 21.59 5.12
N LYS A 403 12.17 22.65 5.15
CA LYS A 403 11.13 22.88 4.13
C LYS A 403 11.72 23.34 2.82
N VAL A 404 11.46 22.59 1.75
CA VAL A 404 11.83 22.92 0.36
C VAL A 404 10.59 22.72 -0.51
N GLU A 405 9.80 23.78 -0.63
CA GLU A 405 8.60 23.77 -1.49
C GLU A 405 8.99 23.93 -2.94
N LEU A 406 8.37 23.14 -3.81
CA LEU A 406 8.53 23.20 -5.24
C LEU A 406 7.33 23.91 -5.86
N LYS A 407 7.63 24.90 -6.72
CA LYS A 407 6.63 25.61 -7.53
C LYS A 407 6.45 24.92 -8.87
N ALA A 408 5.37 25.22 -9.59
CA ALA A 408 5.16 24.73 -10.95
C ALA A 408 6.36 25.03 -11.86
N GLU A 409 6.95 26.24 -11.73
CA GLU A 409 8.15 26.66 -12.45
C GLU A 409 9.38 25.75 -12.17
N ASP A 410 9.50 25.17 -10.97
CA ASP A 410 10.60 24.26 -10.63
C ASP A 410 10.47 22.95 -11.41
N TYR A 411 9.26 22.44 -11.56
CA TYR A 411 8.99 21.25 -12.38
C TYR A 411 9.26 21.53 -13.87
N GLU A 412 8.81 22.69 -14.38
CA GLU A 412 9.05 23.11 -15.77
C GLU A 412 10.54 23.27 -16.10
N ASN A 413 11.34 23.68 -15.13
CA ASN A 413 12.79 23.86 -15.25
C ASN A 413 13.60 22.62 -14.81
N ASN A 414 12.95 21.45 -14.65
CA ASN A 414 13.57 20.19 -14.21
C ASN A 414 14.30 20.30 -12.85
N ARG A 415 13.81 21.16 -11.94
CA ARG A 415 14.31 21.31 -10.57
C ARG A 415 13.52 20.50 -9.53
N GLY A 416 12.44 19.84 -9.94
CA GLY A 416 11.68 18.89 -9.15
C GLY A 416 12.35 17.50 -9.09
N PRO A 417 11.66 16.48 -8.53
CA PRO A 417 12.17 15.12 -8.44
C PRO A 417 12.75 14.65 -9.78
N TRP A 418 13.93 14.06 -9.74
CA TRP A 418 14.70 13.76 -10.96
C TRP A 418 13.98 12.79 -11.92
N TRP A 419 13.03 11.99 -11.43
CA TRP A 419 12.23 11.07 -12.24
C TRP A 419 10.95 11.71 -12.81
N VAL A 420 10.63 12.96 -12.46
CA VAL A 420 9.48 13.69 -13.02
C VAL A 420 9.94 14.53 -14.18
N ASP A 421 9.45 14.23 -15.38
CA ASP A 421 9.68 14.99 -16.59
C ASP A 421 8.34 15.42 -17.21
N LEU A 422 7.90 16.64 -16.91
CA LEU A 422 6.64 17.19 -17.43
C LEU A 422 6.65 17.40 -18.95
N LYS A 423 7.84 17.59 -19.55
CA LYS A 423 7.98 17.82 -20.99
C LYS A 423 8.10 16.53 -21.78
N MET A 424 8.16 15.38 -21.07
CA MET A 424 8.39 14.07 -21.69
C MET A 424 9.54 14.12 -22.73
N SER A 425 10.56 14.92 -22.38
CA SER A 425 11.78 15.01 -23.17
C SER A 425 12.55 13.69 -23.04
N ASN A 426 13.29 13.30 -24.07
CA ASN A 426 14.17 12.14 -24.02
C ASN A 426 15.37 12.32 -23.07
N PHE A 427 15.32 13.30 -22.19
CA PHE A 427 16.37 13.64 -21.26
C PHE A 427 16.37 12.69 -20.08
N LYS A 428 17.37 11.81 -19.99
CA LYS A 428 17.55 10.93 -18.85
C LYS A 428 18.16 11.72 -17.70
N ARG A 429 17.34 12.08 -16.74
CA ARG A 429 17.80 12.60 -15.45
C ARG A 429 18.18 11.42 -14.52
N SER A 430 19.03 11.67 -13.56
CA SER A 430 19.42 10.70 -12.52
C SER A 430 19.50 11.38 -11.15
N ALA A 431 19.53 10.61 -10.09
CA ALA A 431 19.73 11.13 -8.75
C ALA A 431 21.12 11.78 -8.57
N ALA A 432 22.07 11.51 -9.46
CA ALA A 432 23.38 12.19 -9.47
C ALA A 432 23.27 13.66 -9.88
N ASP A 433 22.22 14.05 -10.63
CA ASP A 433 22.01 15.42 -11.07
C ASP A 433 21.79 16.36 -9.87
N ASN A 434 22.37 17.55 -9.93
CA ASN A 434 22.20 18.57 -8.89
C ASN A 434 21.02 19.52 -9.12
N ASN A 435 20.15 19.22 -10.07
CA ASN A 435 19.01 20.09 -10.41
C ASN A 435 17.83 19.91 -9.46
N ASP A 436 17.64 18.71 -8.90
CA ASP A 436 16.60 18.43 -7.91
C ASP A 436 16.89 19.19 -6.60
N LEU A 437 16.09 20.24 -6.32
CA LEU A 437 16.32 21.16 -5.21
C LEU A 437 16.18 20.46 -3.85
N GLN A 438 15.22 19.54 -3.69
CA GLN A 438 15.01 18.80 -2.46
C GLN A 438 16.15 17.81 -2.22
N LEU A 439 16.56 17.09 -3.26
CA LEU A 439 17.70 16.18 -3.18
C LEU A 439 19.01 16.92 -2.91
N LYS A 440 19.21 18.09 -3.54
CA LYS A 440 20.36 18.97 -3.27
C LYS A 440 20.42 19.40 -1.81
N LYS A 441 19.27 19.79 -1.24
CA LYS A 441 19.18 20.16 0.18
C LYS A 441 19.51 18.98 1.11
N ALA A 442 19.00 17.76 0.79
CA ALA A 442 19.28 16.55 1.53
C ALA A 442 20.79 16.19 1.54
N LYS A 443 21.49 16.39 0.41
CA LYS A 443 22.95 16.20 0.34
C LYS A 443 23.71 17.16 1.27
N ILE A 444 23.21 18.38 1.47
CA ILE A 444 23.82 19.39 2.38
C ILE A 444 23.50 19.09 3.84
N GLY A 445 22.25 18.72 4.16
CA GLY A 445 21.80 18.42 5.53
C GLY A 445 22.58 17.29 6.20
N ARG A 446 23.11 16.34 5.41
CA ARG A 446 24.00 15.29 5.90
C ARG A 446 25.26 15.83 6.59
N ALA A 447 25.76 17.00 6.21
CA ALA A 447 26.94 17.58 6.84
C ALA A 447 26.67 17.91 8.33
N SER A 448 25.44 18.34 8.66
CA SER A 448 25.01 18.64 10.02
C SER A 448 24.73 17.38 10.86
N CYS A 449 24.34 16.26 10.22
CA CYS A 449 24.14 14.98 10.92
C CYS A 449 25.46 14.32 11.36
N ARG A 450 26.59 14.61 10.68
CA ARG A 450 27.92 14.06 11.05
C ARG A 450 28.44 14.59 12.40
N GLU A 451 27.96 15.74 12.83
CA GLU A 451 28.41 16.36 14.09
C GLU A 451 27.64 15.88 15.34
N ARG A 452 26.60 15.05 15.15
CA ARG A 452 25.71 14.57 16.22
C ARG A 452 25.84 13.08 16.57
N VAL A 453 26.78 12.37 15.95
CA VAL A 453 27.06 10.93 16.20
C VAL A 453 28.30 10.77 17.08
#